data_bd0178b01a0a102d423a9cca2959c80d
#
_entry.id   bd0178b01a0a102d423a9cca2959c80d
#
_cell.length_a   1.000
_cell.length_b   1.000
_cell.length_c   1.000
_cell.angle_alpha   90.00
_cell.angle_beta   90.00
_cell.angle_gamma   90.00
#
_symmetry.space_group_name_H-M   'P 1'
#
loop_
_entity.id
_entity.type
_entity.pdbx_description
1 polymer ?
#
loop_
_entity_poly.entity_id
_entity_poly.type
_entity_poly.pdbx_seq_one_letter_code
_entity_poly.pdbx_strand_id
1 'polypeptide(L)'
;ADEAMRILNLYSKYNGRVTGEMLDRNTYNLETGEWKQVSDEYLKLEAEALRQYISLKPEYKDAYKQLILFPVQAMVNLYEMYYAQVMNHKLYKENNPQANEWADKVEQAFARDKALSDDYNNVMSGGKWKNMMIQKHIGYTSWNDNFPADTLPQTYRIEHPEKAVGGYVFTGKDGYVAMEAEHYYSTKAAPSTEWTVIPYMGRTLSGMALMPYTQPTDGASISYKIKLPKGVDKVTVHVIVKSTLAFHDRKGHEYSIGFEGAKEQTLNFN
;
A
#
# COMPACT_ATOMS: atom_id res chain seq x y z
N ALA A 1 16.87 25.23 12.24
CA ALA A 1 16.32 26.24 11.32
C ALA A 1 16.39 25.73 9.87
N ASP A 2 17.55 25.35 9.36
CA ASP A 2 17.75 25.00 7.93
C ASP A 2 16.91 23.82 7.45
N GLU A 3 16.76 22.78 8.26
CA GLU A 3 15.91 21.64 7.93
C GLU A 3 14.42 22.05 7.85
N ALA A 4 13.93 22.86 8.77
CA ALA A 4 12.57 23.38 8.74
C ALA A 4 12.33 24.24 7.48
N MET A 5 13.30 25.09 7.12
CA MET A 5 13.24 25.89 5.90
C MET A 5 13.20 25.00 4.65
N ARG A 6 14.03 23.95 4.63
CA ARG A 6 14.05 22.99 3.52
C ARG A 6 12.71 22.27 3.35
N ILE A 7 12.10 21.82 4.46
CA ILE A 7 10.79 21.17 4.46
C ILE A 7 9.72 22.12 3.92
N LEU A 8 9.68 23.36 4.40
CA LEU A 8 8.75 24.39 3.92
C LEU A 8 8.91 24.70 2.43
N ASN A 9 10.16 24.80 1.96
CA ASN A 9 10.44 25.03 0.54
C ASN A 9 9.97 23.86 -0.33
N LEU A 10 10.19 22.61 0.10
CA LEU A 10 9.69 21.45 -0.61
C LEU A 10 8.17 21.37 -0.58
N TYR A 11 7.54 21.60 0.58
CA TYR A 11 6.09 21.69 0.70
C TYR A 11 5.51 22.72 -0.27
N SER A 12 6.04 23.96 -0.28
CA SER A 12 5.58 25.01 -1.18
C SER A 12 5.75 24.65 -2.65
N LYS A 13 6.89 24.03 -3.00
CA LYS A 13 7.14 23.54 -4.35
C LYS A 13 6.12 22.45 -4.76
N TYR A 14 5.84 21.50 -3.90
CA TYR A 14 4.94 20.40 -4.20
C TYR A 14 3.49 20.87 -4.25
N ASN A 15 3.08 21.72 -3.30
CA ASN A 15 1.74 22.27 -3.26
C ASN A 15 1.44 23.23 -4.42
N GLY A 16 2.46 23.79 -5.06
CA GLY A 16 2.33 24.57 -6.28
C GLY A 16 1.96 23.79 -7.55
N ARG A 17 1.91 22.44 -7.48
CA ARG A 17 1.49 21.60 -8.61
C ARG A 17 -0.02 21.66 -8.82
N VAL A 18 -0.78 21.50 -7.75
CA VAL A 18 -2.24 21.54 -7.72
C VAL A 18 -2.70 21.86 -6.29
N THR A 19 -3.76 22.62 -6.15
CA THR A 19 -4.38 22.88 -4.83
C THR A 19 -5.11 21.65 -4.34
N GLY A 20 -5.21 21.47 -3.02
CA GLY A 20 -5.85 20.30 -2.41
C GLY A 20 -7.29 20.09 -2.87
N GLU A 21 -8.05 21.19 -3.03
CA GLU A 21 -9.45 21.17 -3.47
C GLU A 21 -9.63 20.71 -4.92
N MET A 22 -8.59 20.89 -5.75
CA MET A 22 -8.61 20.50 -7.16
C MET A 22 -7.97 19.16 -7.42
N LEU A 23 -7.43 18.52 -6.37
CA LEU A 23 -6.83 17.20 -6.47
C LEU A 23 -7.91 16.13 -6.58
N ASP A 24 -7.80 15.27 -7.57
CA ASP A 24 -8.64 14.11 -7.75
C ASP A 24 -7.85 12.91 -8.32
N ARG A 25 -8.49 11.76 -8.45
CA ARG A 25 -7.85 10.54 -8.98
C ARG A 25 -7.33 10.69 -10.42
N ASN A 26 -7.77 11.68 -11.19
CA ASN A 26 -7.37 11.91 -12.58
C ASN A 26 -6.28 12.97 -12.71
N THR A 27 -5.85 13.58 -11.60
CA THR A 27 -4.87 14.68 -11.61
C THR A 27 -3.53 14.26 -12.20
N TYR A 28 -3.09 13.03 -11.93
CA TYR A 28 -1.84 12.48 -12.44
C TYR A 28 -2.04 11.16 -13.16
N ASN A 29 -1.08 10.80 -13.99
CA ASN A 29 -1.14 9.56 -14.75
C ASN A 29 -0.61 8.38 -13.94
N LEU A 30 -1.44 7.34 -13.78
CA LEU A 30 -1.06 6.12 -13.07
C LEU A 30 -0.12 5.23 -13.90
N GLU A 31 -0.36 5.13 -15.22
CA GLU A 31 0.38 4.20 -16.08
C GLU A 31 1.83 4.64 -16.32
N THR A 32 2.10 5.94 -16.30
CA THR A 32 3.48 6.48 -16.36
C THR A 32 4.19 6.42 -15.01
N GLY A 33 3.50 6.09 -13.93
CA GLY A 33 4.02 6.09 -12.56
C GLY A 33 4.05 7.47 -11.91
N GLU A 34 3.48 8.50 -12.54
CA GLU A 34 3.48 9.86 -12.02
C GLU A 34 2.76 9.96 -10.68
N TRP A 35 1.57 9.31 -10.53
CA TRP A 35 0.86 9.24 -9.25
C TRP A 35 1.74 8.69 -8.12
N LYS A 36 2.42 7.58 -8.40
CA LYS A 36 3.30 6.97 -7.41
C LYS A 36 4.45 7.89 -7.03
N GLN A 37 5.08 8.52 -8.01
CA GLN A 37 6.19 9.43 -7.77
C GLN A 37 5.78 10.60 -6.87
N VAL A 38 4.68 11.28 -7.18
CA VAL A 38 4.24 12.45 -6.40
C VAL A 38 3.79 12.05 -4.99
N SER A 39 3.15 10.91 -4.83
CA SER A 39 2.78 10.36 -3.52
C SER A 39 4.02 10.01 -2.68
N ASP A 40 5.01 9.33 -3.27
CA ASP A 40 6.27 8.99 -2.59
C ASP A 40 7.06 10.24 -2.14
N GLU A 41 7.05 11.31 -2.95
CA GLU A 41 7.69 12.58 -2.59
C GLU A 41 7.04 13.22 -1.35
N TYR A 42 5.72 13.21 -1.26
CA TYR A 42 4.98 13.71 -0.11
C TYR A 42 5.17 12.83 1.14
N LEU A 43 5.12 11.51 1.01
CA LEU A 43 5.40 10.58 2.12
C LEU A 43 6.81 10.78 2.69
N LYS A 44 7.79 10.96 1.83
CA LYS A 44 9.15 11.27 2.26
C LYS A 44 9.22 12.60 3.03
N LEU A 45 8.51 13.62 2.55
CA LEU A 45 8.46 14.92 3.21
C LEU A 45 7.81 14.82 4.60
N GLU A 46 6.72 14.05 4.74
CA GLU A 46 6.09 13.80 6.04
C GLU A 46 7.04 13.11 7.01
N ALA A 47 7.72 12.07 6.57
CA ALA A 47 8.68 11.35 7.40
C ALA A 47 9.80 12.28 7.92
N GLU A 48 10.26 13.21 7.10
CA GLU A 48 11.25 14.21 7.50
C GLU A 48 10.68 15.22 8.50
N ALA A 49 9.46 15.72 8.27
CA ALA A 49 8.79 16.64 9.18
C ALA A 49 8.50 16.00 10.53
N LEU A 50 8.03 14.75 10.56
CA LEU A 50 7.80 13.99 11.78
C LEU A 50 9.10 13.77 12.56
N ARG A 51 10.17 13.37 11.90
CA ARG A 51 11.48 13.18 12.55
C ARG A 51 11.97 14.46 13.22
N GLN A 52 11.83 15.60 12.55
CA GLN A 52 12.20 16.89 13.13
C GLN A 52 11.29 17.23 14.32
N TYR A 53 9.97 17.08 14.18
CA TYR A 53 9.00 17.32 15.25
C TYR A 53 9.31 16.53 16.53
N ILE A 54 9.66 15.26 16.38
CA ILE A 54 10.01 14.39 17.52
C ILE A 54 11.24 14.92 18.26
N SER A 55 12.22 15.47 17.54
CA SER A 55 13.47 15.98 18.11
C SER A 55 13.35 17.36 18.75
N LEU A 56 12.23 18.07 18.56
CA LEU A 56 12.03 19.40 19.11
C LEU A 56 11.77 19.37 20.61
N LYS A 57 12.23 20.42 21.28
CA LYS A 57 11.83 20.69 22.67
C LYS A 57 10.34 21.02 22.75
N PRO A 58 9.67 20.70 23.89
CA PRO A 58 8.24 20.90 24.06
C PRO A 58 7.75 22.30 23.69
N GLU A 59 8.49 23.34 24.06
CA GLU A 59 8.14 24.74 23.84
C GLU A 59 8.01 25.14 22.36
N TYR A 60 8.60 24.37 21.43
CA TYR A 60 8.54 24.63 19.98
C TYR A 60 7.55 23.74 19.25
N LYS A 61 7.02 22.70 19.90
CA LYS A 61 6.21 21.68 19.22
C LYS A 61 4.91 22.21 18.65
N ASP A 62 4.18 23.04 19.40
CA ASP A 62 2.90 23.57 18.94
C ASP A 62 3.08 24.49 17.72
N ALA A 63 4.06 25.40 17.77
CA ALA A 63 4.34 26.26 16.62
C ALA A 63 4.79 25.46 15.39
N TYR A 64 5.65 24.48 15.58
CA TYR A 64 6.10 23.61 14.48
C TYR A 64 4.94 22.78 13.91
N LYS A 65 4.11 22.20 14.77
CA LYS A 65 2.94 21.43 14.36
C LYS A 65 2.00 22.29 13.53
N GLN A 66 1.70 23.50 13.96
CA GLN A 66 0.82 24.42 13.23
C GLN A 66 1.40 24.83 11.88
N LEU A 67 2.66 25.25 11.83
CA LEU A 67 3.23 25.92 10.67
C LEU A 67 3.84 24.94 9.64
N ILE A 68 4.23 23.74 10.06
CA ILE A 68 4.97 22.79 9.22
C ILE A 68 4.28 21.43 9.19
N LEU A 69 4.12 20.79 10.34
CA LEU A 69 3.70 19.39 10.37
C LEU A 69 2.27 19.19 9.86
N PHE A 70 1.32 19.98 10.37
CA PHE A 70 -0.08 19.88 9.95
C PHE A 70 -0.28 20.13 8.46
N PRO A 71 0.24 21.22 7.85
CA PRO A 71 0.11 21.44 6.41
C PRO A 71 0.70 20.28 5.58
N VAL A 72 1.85 19.77 5.98
CA VAL A 72 2.48 18.63 5.31
C VAL A 72 1.60 17.39 5.43
N GLN A 73 1.13 17.06 6.64
CA GLN A 73 0.29 15.88 6.87
C GLN A 73 -1.05 15.95 6.14
N ALA A 74 -1.68 17.12 6.10
CA ALA A 74 -2.95 17.33 5.40
C ALA A 74 -2.78 17.04 3.90
N MET A 75 -1.75 17.60 3.26
CA MET A 75 -1.51 17.36 1.83
C MET A 75 -1.08 15.94 1.53
N VAL A 76 -0.19 15.36 2.34
CA VAL A 76 0.20 13.93 2.19
C VAL A 76 -1.03 13.05 2.23
N ASN A 77 -1.93 13.27 3.18
CA ASN A 77 -3.14 12.48 3.35
C ASN A 77 -4.06 12.54 2.13
N LEU A 78 -4.23 13.71 1.52
CA LEU A 78 -5.00 13.86 0.27
C LEU A 78 -4.36 13.11 -0.89
N TYR A 79 -3.03 13.20 -1.06
CA TYR A 79 -2.32 12.48 -2.10
C TYR A 79 -2.41 10.97 -1.92
N GLU A 80 -2.26 10.46 -0.70
CA GLU A 80 -2.45 9.03 -0.40
C GLU A 80 -3.88 8.56 -0.67
N MET A 81 -4.87 9.37 -0.29
CA MET A 81 -6.29 9.06 -0.50
C MET A 81 -6.62 8.91 -1.99
N TYR A 82 -6.25 9.88 -2.81
CA TYR A 82 -6.56 9.85 -4.24
C TYR A 82 -5.68 8.85 -5.01
N TYR A 83 -4.44 8.64 -4.58
CA TYR A 83 -3.64 7.52 -5.10
C TYR A 83 -4.28 6.17 -4.78
N ALA A 84 -4.77 5.99 -3.56
CA ALA A 84 -5.50 4.79 -3.18
C ALA A 84 -6.79 4.62 -4.01
N GLN A 85 -7.53 5.69 -4.26
CA GLN A 85 -8.72 5.65 -5.10
C GLN A 85 -8.41 5.21 -6.53
N VAL A 86 -7.39 5.76 -7.18
CA VAL A 86 -7.05 5.37 -8.54
C VAL A 86 -6.56 3.91 -8.62
N MET A 87 -5.82 3.46 -7.61
CA MET A 87 -5.42 2.05 -7.50
C MET A 87 -6.61 1.12 -7.29
N ASN A 88 -7.55 1.50 -6.42
CA ASN A 88 -8.79 0.76 -6.24
C ASN A 88 -9.57 0.59 -7.56
N HIS A 89 -9.78 1.69 -8.29
CA HIS A 89 -10.49 1.67 -9.56
C HIS A 89 -9.80 0.80 -10.62
N LYS A 90 -8.47 0.87 -10.69
CA LYS A 90 -7.68 0.04 -11.61
C LYS A 90 -7.85 -1.43 -11.28
N LEU A 91 -7.57 -1.81 -10.04
CA LEU A 91 -7.60 -3.20 -9.60
C LEU A 91 -9.02 -3.80 -9.64
N TYR A 92 -10.04 -3.00 -9.35
CA TYR A 92 -11.44 -3.42 -9.52
C TYR A 92 -11.76 -3.77 -10.96
N LYS A 93 -11.34 -2.93 -11.93
CA LYS A 93 -11.51 -3.22 -13.37
C LYS A 93 -10.76 -4.48 -13.81
N GLU A 94 -9.66 -4.78 -13.17
CA GLU A 94 -8.86 -5.98 -13.41
C GLU A 94 -9.41 -7.21 -12.67
N ASN A 95 -10.52 -7.07 -11.94
CA ASN A 95 -11.08 -8.08 -11.05
C ASN A 95 -10.06 -8.63 -10.05
N ASN A 96 -9.16 -7.77 -9.56
CA ASN A 96 -8.11 -8.10 -8.62
C ASN A 96 -8.60 -7.89 -7.18
N PRO A 97 -8.57 -8.91 -6.31
CA PRO A 97 -9.07 -8.83 -4.94
C PRO A 97 -8.39 -7.76 -4.08
N GLN A 98 -7.18 -7.34 -4.42
CA GLN A 98 -6.52 -6.20 -3.75
C GLN A 98 -7.32 -4.89 -3.86
N ALA A 99 -8.28 -4.80 -4.78
CA ALA A 99 -9.15 -3.62 -4.87
C ALA A 99 -9.78 -3.28 -3.50
N ASN A 100 -10.14 -4.31 -2.71
CA ASN A 100 -10.75 -4.11 -1.40
C ASN A 100 -9.80 -3.46 -0.40
N GLU A 101 -8.52 -3.85 -0.38
CA GLU A 101 -7.50 -3.23 0.47
C GLU A 101 -7.27 -1.75 0.12
N TRP A 102 -7.31 -1.43 -1.17
CA TRP A 102 -7.19 -0.05 -1.61
C TRP A 102 -8.45 0.78 -1.30
N ALA A 103 -9.63 0.17 -1.28
CA ALA A 103 -10.85 0.82 -0.77
C ALA A 103 -10.72 1.16 0.72
N ASP A 104 -10.20 0.22 1.53
CA ASP A 104 -9.94 0.45 2.96
C ASP A 104 -8.95 1.61 3.19
N LYS A 105 -7.92 1.73 2.36
CA LYS A 105 -6.96 2.85 2.42
C LYS A 105 -7.62 4.19 2.14
N VAL A 106 -8.57 4.27 1.19
CA VAL A 106 -9.33 5.50 0.95
C VAL A 106 -10.16 5.89 2.17
N GLU A 107 -10.88 4.94 2.77
CA GLU A 107 -11.68 5.17 3.97
C GLU A 107 -10.81 5.60 5.17
N GLN A 108 -9.67 4.95 5.36
CA GLN A 108 -8.71 5.30 6.42
C GLN A 108 -8.14 6.71 6.22
N ALA A 109 -7.77 7.08 5.00
CA ALA A 109 -7.26 8.42 4.69
C ALA A 109 -8.34 9.48 4.88
N PHE A 110 -9.58 9.20 4.50
CA PHE A 110 -10.72 10.09 4.75
C PHE A 110 -10.97 10.30 6.25
N ALA A 111 -10.93 9.24 7.04
CA ALA A 111 -11.04 9.35 8.50
C ALA A 111 -9.85 10.09 9.13
N ARG A 112 -8.65 9.89 8.59
CA ARG A 112 -7.44 10.60 9.03
C ARG A 112 -7.54 12.11 8.76
N ASP A 113 -8.10 12.51 7.63
CA ASP A 113 -8.31 13.93 7.30
C ASP A 113 -9.14 14.63 8.36
N LYS A 114 -10.28 14.01 8.71
CA LYS A 114 -11.12 14.51 9.81
C LYS A 114 -10.35 14.57 11.13
N ALA A 115 -9.58 13.54 11.46
CA ALA A 115 -8.81 13.51 12.70
C ALA A 115 -7.73 14.61 12.76
N LEU A 116 -7.07 14.91 11.65
CA LEU A 116 -6.09 15.99 11.55
C LEU A 116 -6.76 17.36 11.76
N SER A 117 -7.91 17.57 11.14
CA SER A 117 -8.69 18.82 11.30
C SER A 117 -9.25 18.97 12.72
N ASP A 118 -9.75 17.89 13.31
CA ASP A 118 -10.24 17.89 14.70
C ASP A 118 -9.11 18.16 15.70
N ASP A 119 -7.93 17.58 15.49
CA ASP A 119 -6.77 17.84 16.33
C ASP A 119 -6.31 19.31 16.23
N TYR A 120 -6.24 19.84 15.03
CA TYR A 120 -5.91 21.26 14.81
C TYR A 120 -6.89 22.19 15.52
N ASN A 121 -8.18 21.96 15.35
CA ASN A 121 -9.22 22.83 15.88
C ASN A 121 -9.37 22.74 17.40
N ASN A 122 -9.26 21.54 17.97
CA ASN A 122 -9.75 21.29 19.33
C ASN A 122 -8.65 20.90 20.32
N VAL A 123 -7.48 20.43 19.85
CA VAL A 123 -6.42 19.89 20.72
C VAL A 123 -5.17 20.77 20.68
N MET A 124 -4.69 21.09 19.50
CA MET A 124 -3.46 21.86 19.33
C MET A 124 -3.52 23.19 20.08
N SER A 125 -2.45 23.50 20.80
CA SER A 125 -2.34 24.73 21.64
C SER A 125 -3.52 24.93 22.59
N GLY A 126 -4.06 23.81 23.15
CA GLY A 126 -5.20 23.87 24.06
C GLY A 126 -6.53 24.29 23.43
N GLY A 127 -6.72 24.05 22.13
CA GLY A 127 -7.92 24.41 21.38
C GLY A 127 -7.98 25.88 20.96
N LYS A 128 -6.85 26.57 20.97
CA LYS A 128 -6.75 28.00 20.56
C LYS A 128 -7.26 28.23 19.14
N TRP A 129 -7.11 27.24 18.26
CA TRP A 129 -7.40 27.35 16.84
C TRP A 129 -8.78 26.80 16.44
N LYS A 130 -9.70 26.79 17.39
CA LYS A 130 -11.06 26.29 17.17
C LYS A 130 -11.71 26.94 15.94
N ASN A 131 -12.29 26.12 15.07
CA ASN A 131 -12.97 26.51 13.83
C ASN A 131 -12.06 27.12 12.74
N MET A 132 -10.75 26.95 12.83
CA MET A 132 -9.85 27.43 11.77
C MET A 132 -9.81 26.47 10.57
N MET A 133 -9.87 25.15 10.81
CA MET A 133 -9.90 24.11 9.77
C MET A 133 -11.31 23.53 9.66
N ILE A 134 -12.20 24.26 9.00
CA ILE A 134 -13.61 23.88 8.81
C ILE A 134 -14.05 23.91 7.35
N GLN A 135 -13.19 24.37 6.45
CA GLN A 135 -13.53 24.40 5.03
C GLN A 135 -13.56 22.99 4.47
N LYS A 136 -14.62 22.70 3.74
CA LYS A 136 -14.77 21.46 2.98
C LYS A 136 -13.81 21.47 1.80
N HIS A 137 -13.15 20.35 1.53
CA HIS A 137 -12.10 20.26 0.52
C HIS A 137 -12.04 18.91 -0.20
N ILE A 138 -12.65 17.86 0.34
CA ILE A 138 -12.74 16.55 -0.30
C ILE A 138 -14.05 16.42 -1.05
N GLY A 139 -13.96 16.10 -2.37
CA GLY A 139 -15.13 16.07 -3.24
C GLY A 139 -15.62 17.46 -3.66
N TYR A 140 -14.71 18.41 -3.71
CA TYR A 140 -14.97 19.79 -4.15
C TYR A 140 -15.52 19.80 -5.58
N THR A 141 -16.67 20.43 -5.77
CA THR A 141 -17.39 20.44 -7.06
C THR A 141 -17.61 21.82 -7.63
N SER A 142 -17.62 22.84 -6.81
CA SER A 142 -17.83 24.21 -7.27
C SER A 142 -17.26 25.24 -6.30
N TRP A 143 -16.93 26.39 -6.86
CA TRP A 143 -16.41 27.52 -6.13
C TRP A 143 -17.44 28.17 -5.16
N ASN A 144 -18.70 27.88 -5.35
CA ASN A 144 -19.79 28.45 -4.54
C ASN A 144 -20.07 27.63 -3.26
N ASP A 145 -19.24 26.68 -2.91
CA ASP A 145 -19.39 25.87 -1.70
C ASP A 145 -20.81 25.28 -1.52
N ASN A 146 -21.34 24.70 -2.60
CA ASN A 146 -22.69 24.15 -2.64
C ASN A 146 -22.78 22.68 -2.23
N PHE A 147 -21.69 22.07 -1.79
CA PHE A 147 -21.69 20.73 -1.21
C PHE A 147 -21.73 20.81 0.32
N PRO A 148 -22.51 19.94 0.99
CA PRO A 148 -22.81 20.09 2.42
C PRO A 148 -21.65 19.74 3.34
N ALA A 149 -20.79 18.85 2.95
CA ALA A 149 -19.64 18.34 3.73
C ALA A 149 -18.61 17.70 2.81
N ASP A 150 -17.44 17.36 3.35
CA ASP A 150 -16.48 16.49 2.68
C ASP A 150 -17.13 15.18 2.30
N THR A 151 -16.85 14.71 1.09
CA THR A 151 -17.46 13.53 0.52
C THR A 151 -16.41 12.44 0.32
N LEU A 152 -16.66 11.27 0.92
CA LEU A 152 -15.80 10.11 0.72
C LEU A 152 -15.67 9.79 -0.78
N PRO A 153 -14.44 9.74 -1.33
CA PRO A 153 -14.23 9.36 -2.72
C PRO A 153 -14.80 7.98 -3.03
N GLN A 154 -15.46 7.87 -4.18
CA GLN A 154 -16.07 6.61 -4.60
C GLN A 154 -15.03 5.51 -4.75
N THR A 155 -15.30 4.36 -4.16
CA THR A 155 -14.52 3.13 -4.28
C THR A 155 -15.40 1.97 -4.71
N TYR A 156 -14.78 0.90 -5.17
CA TYR A 156 -15.43 -0.33 -5.57
C TYR A 156 -14.88 -1.50 -4.76
N ARG A 157 -15.75 -2.45 -4.44
CA ARG A 157 -15.37 -3.67 -3.72
C ARG A 157 -15.79 -4.89 -4.51
N ILE A 158 -14.93 -5.89 -4.51
CA ILE A 158 -15.25 -7.22 -5.00
C ILE A 158 -15.97 -7.97 -3.89
N GLU A 159 -17.22 -8.34 -4.12
CA GLU A 159 -18.08 -8.99 -3.11
C GLU A 159 -17.56 -10.36 -2.68
N HIS A 160 -16.95 -11.08 -3.61
CA HIS A 160 -16.40 -12.42 -3.39
C HIS A 160 -14.91 -12.44 -3.79
N PRO A 161 -14.02 -11.80 -3.02
CA PRO A 161 -12.61 -11.73 -3.35
C PRO A 161 -11.95 -13.11 -3.45
N GLU A 162 -12.44 -14.11 -2.71
CA GLU A 162 -12.00 -15.50 -2.78
C GLU A 162 -12.36 -16.19 -4.10
N LYS A 163 -13.31 -15.63 -4.84
CA LYS A 163 -13.77 -16.13 -6.16
C LYS A 163 -13.31 -15.24 -7.31
N ALA A 164 -12.56 -14.21 -7.04
CA ALA A 164 -12.11 -13.29 -8.06
C ALA A 164 -11.28 -14.03 -9.12
N VAL A 165 -11.80 -14.07 -10.34
CA VAL A 165 -11.12 -14.73 -11.45
C VAL A 165 -9.95 -13.84 -11.88
N GLY A 166 -8.76 -14.43 -11.83
CA GLY A 166 -7.56 -13.72 -12.25
C GLY A 166 -6.55 -13.48 -11.13
N GLY A 167 -6.94 -13.46 -9.86
CA GLY A 167 -6.03 -13.30 -8.74
C GLY A 167 -4.98 -12.19 -8.97
N TYR A 168 -3.88 -12.25 -8.26
CA TYR A 168 -2.76 -11.36 -8.50
C TYR A 168 -2.03 -11.71 -9.79
N VAL A 169 -1.82 -10.70 -10.66
CA VAL A 169 -0.98 -10.84 -11.85
C VAL A 169 0.21 -9.93 -11.70
N PHE A 170 1.37 -10.53 -11.50
CA PHE A 170 2.62 -9.78 -11.37
C PHE A 170 3.16 -9.40 -12.74
N THR A 171 3.55 -8.13 -12.90
CA THR A 171 4.17 -7.63 -14.13
C THR A 171 5.61 -7.24 -13.86
N GLY A 172 6.49 -7.58 -14.80
CA GLY A 172 7.91 -7.23 -14.71
C GLY A 172 8.15 -5.75 -15.04
N LYS A 173 9.09 -5.16 -14.29
CA LYS A 173 9.67 -3.86 -14.58
C LYS A 173 11.17 -3.97 -14.39
N ASP A 174 11.93 -3.29 -15.24
CA ASP A 174 13.41 -3.22 -15.13
C ASP A 174 14.11 -4.60 -15.12
N GLY A 175 13.54 -5.57 -15.84
CA GLY A 175 14.14 -6.92 -16.00
C GLY A 175 13.83 -7.91 -14.90
N TYR A 176 12.99 -7.58 -13.93
CA TYR A 176 12.58 -8.52 -12.86
C TYR A 176 11.08 -8.44 -12.55
N VAL A 177 10.56 -9.51 -11.95
CA VAL A 177 9.21 -9.60 -11.37
C VAL A 177 9.38 -9.92 -9.89
N ALA A 178 8.99 -9.02 -9.01
CA ALA A 178 8.91 -9.29 -7.58
C ALA A 178 7.51 -9.79 -7.22
N MET A 179 7.44 -10.87 -6.43
CA MET A 179 6.18 -11.51 -6.04
C MET A 179 6.15 -11.71 -4.53
N GLU A 180 5.09 -11.24 -3.91
CA GLU A 180 4.82 -11.49 -2.51
C GLU A 180 4.12 -12.84 -2.34
N ALA A 181 4.53 -13.60 -1.33
CA ALA A 181 4.02 -14.95 -1.12
C ALA A 181 2.50 -14.99 -0.86
N GLU A 182 1.97 -14.01 -0.17
CA GLU A 182 0.54 -13.90 0.16
C GLU A 182 -0.34 -13.53 -1.03
N HIS A 183 0.27 -13.04 -2.12
CA HIS A 183 -0.45 -12.63 -3.34
C HIS A 183 -0.50 -13.73 -4.40
N TYR A 184 -0.85 -14.91 -3.98
CA TYR A 184 -0.98 -16.06 -4.86
C TYR A 184 -2.20 -15.95 -5.80
N TYR A 185 -2.13 -16.66 -6.92
CA TYR A 185 -3.24 -16.78 -7.86
C TYR A 185 -4.23 -17.86 -7.43
N SER A 186 -3.72 -19.01 -7.03
CA SER A 186 -4.53 -20.12 -6.52
C SER A 186 -3.69 -21.02 -5.59
N THR A 187 -4.38 -21.74 -4.73
CA THR A 187 -3.80 -22.76 -3.86
C THR A 187 -4.53 -24.07 -3.98
N LYS A 188 -3.80 -25.15 -3.77
CA LYS A 188 -4.34 -26.48 -3.52
C LYS A 188 -3.71 -26.99 -2.24
N ALA A 189 -4.51 -27.31 -1.24
CA ALA A 189 -4.03 -27.90 0.00
C ALA A 189 -3.95 -29.43 -0.11
N ALA A 190 -3.11 -30.06 0.68
CA ALA A 190 -3.13 -31.50 0.92
C ALA A 190 -4.29 -31.87 1.87
N PRO A 191 -4.71 -33.14 1.95
CA PRO A 191 -5.76 -33.56 2.87
C PRO A 191 -5.46 -33.14 4.31
N SER A 192 -6.47 -32.58 5.00
CA SER A 192 -6.35 -32.08 6.37
C SER A 192 -5.35 -30.94 6.59
N THR A 193 -5.02 -30.19 5.54
CA THR A 193 -4.16 -29.01 5.60
C THR A 193 -4.81 -27.80 4.94
N GLU A 194 -4.28 -26.61 5.24
CA GLU A 194 -4.64 -25.36 4.57
C GLU A 194 -3.43 -24.46 4.37
N TRP A 195 -3.43 -23.66 3.30
CA TRP A 195 -2.44 -22.61 3.09
C TRP A 195 -2.79 -21.40 3.96
N THR A 196 -1.89 -21.08 4.89
CA THR A 196 -2.07 -20.03 5.88
C THR A 196 -1.09 -18.91 5.64
N VAL A 197 -1.58 -17.68 5.66
CA VAL A 197 -0.76 -16.46 5.66
C VAL A 197 -0.14 -16.28 7.04
N ILE A 198 1.19 -16.20 7.11
CA ILE A 198 1.91 -15.94 8.36
C ILE A 198 2.37 -14.49 8.35
N PRO A 199 1.71 -13.60 9.12
CA PRO A 199 2.00 -12.18 9.11
C PRO A 199 3.45 -11.85 9.46
N TYR A 200 4.03 -10.90 8.76
CA TYR A 200 5.40 -10.39 8.99
C TYR A 200 6.54 -11.41 8.85
N MET A 201 6.26 -12.56 8.24
CA MET A 201 7.27 -13.63 8.01
C MET A 201 7.85 -13.61 6.61
N GLY A 202 7.36 -12.77 5.72
CA GLY A 202 7.95 -12.53 4.41
C GLY A 202 9.19 -11.61 4.48
N ARG A 203 9.81 -11.38 3.32
CA ARG A 203 10.90 -10.41 3.22
C ARG A 203 10.40 -8.96 3.37
N THR A 204 9.24 -8.68 2.84
CA THR A 204 8.59 -7.36 2.82
C THR A 204 7.18 -7.40 3.44
N LEU A 205 6.43 -8.47 3.20
CA LEU A 205 5.09 -8.68 3.75
C LEU A 205 5.01 -9.98 4.54
N SER A 206 4.05 -10.83 4.22
CA SER A 206 3.78 -12.08 4.94
C SER A 206 4.43 -13.28 4.24
N GLY A 207 4.62 -14.37 4.98
CA GLY A 207 4.96 -15.66 4.43
C GLY A 207 3.72 -16.51 4.19
N MET A 208 3.88 -17.60 3.41
CA MET A 208 2.85 -18.63 3.26
C MET A 208 3.36 -19.95 3.84
N ALA A 209 2.52 -20.62 4.60
CA ALA A 209 2.82 -21.94 5.15
C ALA A 209 1.63 -22.87 4.99
N LEU A 210 1.89 -24.16 4.74
CA LEU A 210 0.87 -25.19 4.78
C LEU A 210 0.72 -25.68 6.22
N MET A 211 -0.46 -25.55 6.78
CA MET A 211 -0.72 -25.86 8.20
C MET A 211 -1.82 -26.91 8.34
N PRO A 212 -1.79 -27.74 9.39
CA PRO A 212 -0.72 -27.87 10.37
C PRO A 212 0.50 -28.60 9.78
N TYR A 213 1.69 -28.18 10.16
CA TYR A 213 2.96 -28.75 9.66
C TYR A 213 3.21 -30.22 10.05
N THR A 214 2.34 -30.82 10.85
CA THR A 214 2.38 -32.22 11.26
C THR A 214 1.73 -33.17 10.25
N GLN A 215 1.06 -32.65 9.24
CA GLN A 215 0.37 -33.44 8.23
C GLN A 215 1.24 -33.64 6.97
N PRO A 216 1.00 -34.71 6.20
CA PRO A 216 1.59 -34.89 4.88
C PRO A 216 1.28 -33.72 3.95
N THR A 217 2.22 -33.35 3.11
CA THR A 217 2.11 -32.20 2.19
C THR A 217 1.93 -32.59 0.73
N ASP A 218 1.78 -33.89 0.46
CA ASP A 218 1.75 -34.43 -0.90
C ASP A 218 0.61 -33.84 -1.73
N GLY A 219 0.95 -33.30 -2.89
CA GLY A 219 0.01 -32.71 -3.82
C GLY A 219 -0.48 -31.30 -3.45
N ALA A 220 0.02 -30.71 -2.36
CA ALA A 220 -0.21 -29.29 -2.08
C ALA A 220 0.57 -28.43 -3.06
N SER A 221 -0.04 -27.31 -3.48
CA SER A 221 0.61 -26.35 -4.36
C SER A 221 0.10 -24.93 -4.13
N ILE A 222 0.91 -23.98 -4.50
CA ILE A 222 0.58 -22.56 -4.55
C ILE A 222 1.03 -22.04 -5.90
N SER A 223 0.16 -21.31 -6.58
CA SER A 223 0.39 -20.82 -7.94
C SER A 223 0.37 -19.32 -7.99
N TYR A 224 1.25 -18.76 -8.81
CA TYR A 224 1.36 -17.33 -9.05
C TYR A 224 1.21 -17.04 -10.55
N LYS A 225 0.53 -15.97 -10.89
CA LYS A 225 0.36 -15.54 -12.27
C LYS A 225 1.28 -14.38 -12.58
N ILE A 226 2.11 -14.55 -13.61
CA ILE A 226 3.05 -13.52 -14.04
C ILE A 226 2.81 -13.15 -15.51
N LYS A 227 3.04 -11.89 -15.84
CA LYS A 227 3.07 -11.39 -17.22
C LYS A 227 4.49 -10.98 -17.56
N LEU A 228 5.13 -11.78 -18.39
CA LEU A 228 6.48 -11.49 -18.86
C LEU A 228 6.45 -10.57 -20.10
N PRO A 229 7.46 -9.73 -20.31
CA PRO A 229 7.64 -8.97 -21.53
C PRO A 229 7.76 -9.90 -22.74
N LYS A 230 7.40 -9.40 -23.93
CA LYS A 230 7.60 -10.14 -25.17
C LYS A 230 9.08 -10.45 -25.41
N GLY A 231 9.38 -11.66 -25.88
CA GLY A 231 10.74 -12.09 -26.24
C GLY A 231 11.57 -12.62 -25.05
N VAL A 232 10.96 -12.78 -23.86
CA VAL A 232 11.60 -13.47 -22.75
C VAL A 232 11.37 -14.99 -22.92
N ASP A 233 12.44 -15.72 -23.15
CA ASP A 233 12.46 -17.19 -23.34
C ASP A 233 13.10 -17.93 -22.16
N LYS A 234 13.78 -17.19 -21.25
CA LYS A 234 14.43 -17.74 -20.07
C LYS A 234 14.31 -16.80 -18.88
N VAL A 235 13.98 -17.34 -17.73
CA VAL A 235 13.93 -16.62 -16.46
C VAL A 235 14.69 -17.40 -15.38
N THR A 236 15.26 -16.68 -14.43
CA THR A 236 15.80 -17.25 -13.18
C THR A 236 14.82 -16.94 -12.07
N VAL A 237 14.40 -17.95 -11.33
CA VAL A 237 13.49 -17.80 -10.21
C VAL A 237 14.27 -17.87 -8.91
N HIS A 238 14.15 -16.83 -8.08
CA HIS A 238 14.70 -16.80 -6.73
C HIS A 238 13.54 -17.00 -5.73
N VAL A 239 13.51 -18.14 -5.07
CA VAL A 239 12.52 -18.42 -4.03
C VAL A 239 13.13 -18.08 -2.68
N ILE A 240 12.49 -17.20 -1.94
CA ILE A 240 12.90 -16.82 -0.60
C ILE A 240 12.09 -17.66 0.38
N VAL A 241 12.76 -18.58 1.06
CA VAL A 241 12.16 -19.44 2.07
C VAL A 241 12.70 -19.10 3.46
N LYS A 242 11.87 -19.29 4.46
CA LYS A 242 12.32 -19.23 5.85
C LYS A 242 12.98 -20.55 6.19
N SER A 243 14.22 -20.51 6.63
CA SER A 243 14.90 -21.73 7.06
C SER A 243 14.17 -22.36 8.25
N THR A 244 14.03 -23.67 8.20
CA THR A 244 13.43 -24.48 9.26
C THR A 244 14.25 -25.75 9.42
N LEU A 245 14.19 -26.37 10.61
CA LEU A 245 14.89 -27.62 10.85
C LEU A 245 14.13 -28.77 10.23
N ALA A 246 14.85 -29.67 9.59
CA ALA A 246 14.31 -30.98 9.20
C ALA A 246 14.20 -31.87 10.43
N PHE A 247 12.99 -32.26 10.80
CA PHE A 247 12.72 -33.16 11.91
C PHE A 247 12.59 -34.61 11.42
N HIS A 248 12.68 -35.56 12.35
CA HIS A 248 12.46 -37.00 12.09
C HIS A 248 13.43 -37.61 11.08
N ASP A 249 14.73 -37.30 11.21
CA ASP A 249 15.82 -37.86 10.38
C ASP A 249 15.67 -37.69 8.85
N ARG A 250 14.89 -36.70 8.44
CA ARG A 250 14.74 -36.32 7.03
C ARG A 250 15.96 -35.53 6.56
N LYS A 251 16.34 -35.73 5.30
CA LYS A 251 17.51 -35.06 4.68
C LYS A 251 17.24 -33.63 4.22
N GLY A 252 16.24 -32.94 4.79
CA GLY A 252 15.85 -31.61 4.44
C GLY A 252 14.38 -31.50 4.00
N HIS A 253 14.02 -30.33 3.56
CA HIS A 253 12.72 -30.04 2.98
C HIS A 253 12.82 -29.92 1.47
N GLU A 254 11.86 -30.49 0.76
CA GLU A 254 11.82 -30.45 -0.70
C GLU A 254 10.58 -29.70 -1.19
N TYR A 255 10.74 -28.97 -2.26
CA TYR A 255 9.64 -28.39 -3.02
C TYR A 255 9.93 -28.51 -4.51
N SER A 256 8.90 -28.57 -5.32
CA SER A 256 9.00 -28.50 -6.76
C SER A 256 8.55 -27.14 -7.27
N ILE A 257 9.20 -26.64 -8.29
CA ILE A 257 8.86 -25.38 -8.96
C ILE A 257 8.87 -25.59 -10.49
N GLY A 258 7.91 -25.00 -11.18
CA GLY A 258 7.81 -25.06 -12.63
C GLY A 258 6.82 -24.03 -13.17
N PHE A 259 6.80 -23.91 -14.49
CA PHE A 259 5.76 -23.17 -15.19
C PHE A 259 4.68 -24.14 -15.67
N GLU A 260 3.45 -23.67 -15.78
CA GLU A 260 2.34 -24.46 -16.30
C GLU A 260 2.68 -25.07 -17.66
N GLY A 261 2.53 -26.39 -17.78
CA GLY A 261 2.89 -27.14 -18.99
C GLY A 261 4.38 -27.44 -19.19
N ALA A 262 5.25 -27.03 -18.27
CA ALA A 262 6.68 -27.32 -18.30
C ALA A 262 7.07 -28.36 -17.25
N LYS A 263 8.27 -28.96 -17.41
CA LYS A 263 8.82 -29.90 -16.44
C LYS A 263 9.18 -29.16 -15.15
N GLU A 264 8.70 -29.67 -14.03
CA GLU A 264 9.04 -29.16 -12.71
C GLU A 264 10.49 -29.52 -12.32
N GLN A 265 11.08 -28.66 -11.49
CA GLN A 265 12.37 -28.87 -10.87
C GLN A 265 12.14 -29.06 -9.36
N THR A 266 12.64 -30.15 -8.81
CA THR A 266 12.62 -30.40 -7.37
C THR A 266 13.88 -29.85 -6.73
N LEU A 267 13.74 -29.10 -5.68
CA LEU A 267 14.81 -28.45 -4.93
C LEU A 267 14.73 -28.86 -3.47
N ASN A 268 15.88 -29.09 -2.87
CA ASN A 268 16.01 -29.35 -1.43
C ASN A 268 16.57 -28.09 -0.77
N PHE A 269 16.01 -27.72 0.38
CA PHE A 269 16.51 -26.60 1.18
C PHE A 269 16.58 -27.00 2.66
N ASN A 270 17.64 -26.59 3.32
CA ASN A 270 17.87 -26.72 4.76
C ASN A 270 18.13 -25.37 5.38
#